data_a9a72a6ee485bbe7cbbd73b036524d9c
#
_entry.id   a9a72a6ee485bbe7cbbd73b036524d9c
#
_cell.length_a   1.000
_cell.length_b   1.000
_cell.length_c   1.000
_cell.angle_alpha   90.00
_cell.angle_beta   90.00
_cell.angle_gamma   90.00
#
_symmetry.space_group_name_H-M   'P 1'
#
loop_
_entity.id
_entity.type
_entity.pdbx_description
1 polymer ?
#
loop_
_entity_poly.entity_id
_entity_poly.type
_entity_poly.pdbx_seq_one_letter_code
_entity_poly.pdbx_strand_id
1 'polypeptide(L)'
;MKRNVTLWVIQGLLAALFLFAGSMKLILPIEAMAGPVALPGWFLRFSGVAEVTGAIGLILPWLTRIHPRLTPFAAGGLVVIMSGATVITVMGGPAATAAVPFVVGMLAATVAYGRREGLLQS
;
A
#
# COMPACT_ATOMS: atom_id res chain seq x y z
N MET A 1 5.52 -12.54 -20.36
CA MET A 1 4.53 -11.69 -21.01
C MET A 1 3.27 -11.59 -20.18
N LYS A 2 2.55 -12.71 -19.99
CA LYS A 2 1.33 -12.69 -19.15
C LYS A 2 1.61 -12.21 -17.72
N ARG A 3 2.73 -12.65 -17.17
CA ARG A 3 3.14 -12.25 -15.82
C ARG A 3 3.33 -10.74 -15.72
N ASN A 4 3.97 -10.13 -16.72
CA ASN A 4 4.21 -8.69 -16.72
C ASN A 4 2.89 -7.91 -16.80
N VAL A 5 1.97 -8.35 -17.65
CA VAL A 5 0.64 -7.70 -17.77
C VAL A 5 -0.11 -7.82 -16.45
N THR A 6 -0.11 -9.01 -15.85
CA THR A 6 -0.79 -9.23 -14.56
C THR A 6 -0.22 -8.32 -13.50
N LEU A 7 1.11 -8.20 -13.41
CA LEU A 7 1.74 -7.32 -12.42
C LEU A 7 1.38 -5.87 -12.65
N TRP A 8 1.36 -5.41 -13.90
CA TRP A 8 0.95 -4.04 -14.20
C TRP A 8 -0.49 -3.75 -13.81
N VAL A 9 -1.40 -4.72 -14.04
CA VAL A 9 -2.79 -4.57 -13.63
C VAL A 9 -2.87 -4.43 -12.11
N ILE A 10 -2.18 -5.31 -11.38
CA ILE A 10 -2.17 -5.26 -9.91
C ILE A 10 -1.55 -3.95 -9.43
N GLN A 11 -0.42 -3.55 -10.01
CA GLN A 11 0.24 -2.30 -9.63
C GLN A 11 -0.67 -1.09 -9.85
N GLY A 12 -1.37 -1.05 -10.98
CA GLY A 12 -2.31 0.03 -11.29
C GLY A 12 -3.46 0.10 -10.32
N LEU A 13 -4.06 -1.05 -10.01
CA LEU A 13 -5.18 -1.12 -9.08
C LEU A 13 -4.73 -0.72 -7.67
N LEU A 14 -3.59 -1.23 -7.22
CA LEU A 14 -3.06 -0.87 -5.90
C LEU A 14 -2.69 0.59 -5.82
N ALA A 15 -2.08 1.13 -6.87
CA ALA A 15 -1.70 2.55 -6.89
C ALA A 15 -2.94 3.44 -6.78
N ALA A 16 -3.99 3.11 -7.52
CA ALA A 16 -5.24 3.87 -7.46
C ALA A 16 -5.85 3.79 -6.05
N LEU A 17 -5.88 2.59 -5.48
CA LEU A 17 -6.42 2.37 -4.15
C LEU A 17 -5.65 3.16 -3.08
N PHE A 18 -4.32 3.04 -3.08
CA PHE A 18 -3.51 3.70 -2.07
C PHE A 18 -3.45 5.21 -2.26
N LEU A 19 -3.47 5.67 -3.51
CA LEU A 19 -3.51 7.10 -3.77
C LEU A 19 -4.81 7.70 -3.23
N PHE A 20 -5.92 7.01 -3.45
CA PHE A 20 -7.22 7.44 -2.92
C PHE A 20 -7.23 7.38 -1.39
N ALA A 21 -6.88 6.23 -0.81
CA ALA A 21 -6.92 6.04 0.63
C ALA A 21 -5.94 6.97 1.36
N GLY A 22 -4.73 7.09 0.83
CA GLY A 22 -3.73 7.97 1.42
C GLY A 22 -4.13 9.43 1.35
N SER A 23 -4.67 9.86 0.21
CA SER A 23 -5.15 11.24 0.04
C SER A 23 -6.27 11.55 1.02
N MET A 24 -7.19 10.62 1.23
CA MET A 24 -8.28 10.81 2.19
C MET A 24 -7.73 11.00 3.61
N LYS A 25 -6.69 10.26 3.96
CA LYS A 25 -6.05 10.40 5.28
C LYS A 25 -5.34 11.73 5.47
N LEU A 26 -5.00 12.41 4.37
CA LEU A 26 -4.34 13.70 4.43
C LEU A 26 -5.33 14.87 4.37
N ILE A 27 -6.49 14.67 3.76
CA ILE A 27 -7.48 15.72 3.53
C ILE A 27 -8.56 15.74 4.60
N LEU A 28 -9.06 14.57 5.01
CA LEU A 28 -10.17 14.50 5.96
C LEU A 28 -9.77 14.98 7.36
N PRO A 29 -10.72 15.58 8.09
CA PRO A 29 -10.49 15.86 9.51
C PRO A 29 -10.24 14.55 10.26
N ILE A 30 -9.39 14.61 11.30
CA ILE A 30 -9.06 13.43 12.08
C ILE A 30 -10.30 12.78 12.70
N GLU A 31 -11.26 13.59 13.13
CA GLU A 31 -12.50 13.11 13.72
C GLU A 31 -13.31 12.25 12.76
N ALA A 32 -13.24 12.56 11.45
CA ALA A 32 -13.96 11.79 10.42
C ALA A 32 -13.32 10.44 10.18
N MET A 33 -12.08 10.24 10.63
CA MET A 33 -11.36 8.98 10.46
C MET A 33 -11.38 8.12 11.72
N ALA A 34 -12.11 8.53 12.74
CA ALA A 34 -12.20 7.79 13.99
C ALA A 34 -12.78 6.39 13.74
N GLY A 35 -12.16 5.40 14.32
CA GLY A 35 -12.57 4.00 14.19
C GLY A 35 -12.63 3.32 15.56
N PRO A 36 -12.86 1.99 15.56
CA PRO A 36 -12.95 1.24 16.82
C PRO A 36 -11.68 1.29 17.66
N VAL A 37 -10.54 1.41 17.02
CA VAL A 37 -9.25 1.55 17.71
C VAL A 37 -8.84 3.01 17.64
N ALA A 38 -8.55 3.59 18.82
CA ALA A 38 -8.13 4.98 18.88
C ALA A 38 -6.68 5.09 18.39
N LEU A 39 -6.49 5.79 17.28
CA LEU A 39 -5.16 6.01 16.71
C LEU A 39 -4.83 7.50 16.78
N PRO A 40 -3.57 7.86 17.11
CA PRO A 40 -3.18 9.27 17.12
C PRO A 40 -3.33 9.89 15.74
N GLY A 41 -3.72 11.17 15.69
CA GLY A 41 -3.88 11.87 14.43
C GLY A 41 -2.60 11.92 13.61
N TRP A 42 -1.45 12.11 14.26
CA TRP A 42 -0.16 12.13 13.56
C TRP A 42 0.11 10.79 12.86
N PHE A 43 -0.30 9.69 13.50
CA PHE A 43 -0.12 8.35 12.93
C PHE A 43 -0.96 8.19 11.67
N LEU A 44 -2.20 8.67 11.69
CA LEU A 44 -3.08 8.61 10.52
C LEU A 44 -2.51 9.43 9.36
N ARG A 45 -2.00 10.63 9.65
CA ARG A 45 -1.37 11.48 8.63
C ARG A 45 -0.10 10.85 8.07
N PHE A 46 0.73 10.29 8.95
CA PHE A 46 1.94 9.59 8.53
C PHE A 46 1.60 8.43 7.61
N SER A 47 0.60 7.64 7.98
CA SER A 47 0.11 6.52 7.19
C SER A 47 -0.33 6.99 5.81
N GLY A 48 -1.05 8.12 5.75
CA GLY A 48 -1.49 8.71 4.49
C GLY A 48 -0.34 9.08 3.58
N VAL A 49 0.70 9.73 4.13
CA VAL A 49 1.90 10.08 3.37
C VAL A 49 2.58 8.82 2.84
N ALA A 50 2.71 7.79 3.70
CA ALA A 50 3.35 6.54 3.30
C ALA A 50 2.57 5.85 2.17
N GLU A 51 1.24 5.87 2.24
CA GLU A 51 0.41 5.23 1.22
C GLU A 51 0.48 5.97 -0.12
N VAL A 52 0.45 7.30 -0.12
CA VAL A 52 0.60 8.08 -1.35
C VAL A 52 1.98 7.87 -1.96
N THR A 53 3.02 7.92 -1.13
CA THR A 53 4.38 7.69 -1.58
C THR A 53 4.53 6.27 -2.15
N GLY A 54 3.93 5.29 -1.47
CA GLY A 54 3.93 3.91 -1.95
C GLY A 54 3.21 3.75 -3.28
N ALA A 55 2.09 4.45 -3.46
CA ALA A 55 1.33 4.41 -4.72
C ALA A 55 2.19 4.92 -5.87
N ILE A 56 2.89 6.02 -5.68
CA ILE A 56 3.80 6.57 -6.68
C ILE A 56 4.94 5.59 -6.94
N GLY A 57 5.50 5.01 -5.88
CA GLY A 57 6.59 4.05 -5.98
C GLY A 57 6.20 2.75 -6.69
N LEU A 58 4.91 2.40 -6.70
CA LEU A 58 4.45 1.21 -7.42
C LEU A 58 4.50 1.41 -8.94
N ILE A 59 4.39 2.63 -9.41
CA ILE A 59 4.23 2.90 -10.84
C ILE A 59 5.46 3.56 -11.45
N LEU A 60 5.86 4.72 -10.94
CA LEU A 60 6.84 5.58 -11.62
C LEU A 60 8.23 4.95 -11.76
N PRO A 61 8.84 4.36 -10.71
CA PRO A 61 10.19 3.81 -10.88
C PRO A 61 10.25 2.69 -11.91
N TRP A 62 9.22 1.85 -11.96
CA TRP A 62 9.20 0.75 -12.92
C TRP A 62 8.87 1.22 -14.33
N LEU A 63 7.95 2.19 -14.44
CA LEU A 63 7.55 2.74 -15.74
C LEU A 63 8.70 3.48 -16.40
N THR A 64 9.40 4.33 -15.65
CA THR A 64 10.48 5.17 -16.16
C THR A 64 11.83 4.46 -16.19
N ARG A 65 11.95 3.36 -15.48
CA ARG A 65 13.21 2.61 -15.29
C ARG A 65 14.29 3.45 -14.60
N ILE A 66 13.88 4.51 -13.93
CA ILE A 66 14.77 5.29 -13.07
C ILE A 66 14.63 4.71 -11.67
N HIS A 67 15.70 4.11 -11.15
CA HIS A 67 15.72 3.41 -9.86
C HIS A 67 14.58 2.40 -9.73
N PRO A 68 14.48 1.41 -10.65
CA PRO A 68 13.36 0.45 -10.63
C PRO A 68 13.27 -0.36 -9.34
N ARG A 69 14.34 -0.44 -8.55
CA ARG A 69 14.32 -1.11 -7.24
C ARG A 69 13.32 -0.47 -6.27
N LEU A 70 12.95 0.79 -6.51
CA LEU A 70 11.99 1.46 -5.64
C LEU A 70 10.59 0.85 -5.71
N THR A 71 10.23 0.22 -6.84
CA THR A 71 8.93 -0.43 -6.96
C THR A 71 8.78 -1.62 -6.01
N PRO A 72 9.69 -2.61 -5.99
CA PRO A 72 9.57 -3.68 -4.99
C PRO A 72 9.75 -3.18 -3.56
N PHE A 73 10.55 -2.13 -3.32
CA PHE A 73 10.63 -1.53 -1.99
C PHE A 73 9.31 -0.90 -1.58
N ALA A 74 8.67 -0.15 -2.49
CA ALA A 74 7.37 0.45 -2.20
C ALA A 74 6.33 -0.63 -1.90
N ALA A 75 6.29 -1.68 -2.71
CA ALA A 75 5.37 -2.79 -2.50
C ALA A 75 5.64 -3.47 -1.16
N GLY A 76 6.91 -3.69 -0.80
CA GLY A 76 7.28 -4.28 0.49
C GLY A 76 6.84 -3.41 1.66
N GLY A 77 7.02 -2.09 1.55
CA GLY A 77 6.56 -1.15 2.56
C GLY A 77 5.05 -1.18 2.74
N LEU A 78 4.31 -1.29 1.64
CA LEU A 78 2.85 -1.41 1.70
C LEU A 78 2.42 -2.73 2.33
N VAL A 79 3.18 -3.82 2.14
CA VAL A 79 2.92 -5.08 2.83
C VAL A 79 3.00 -4.88 4.34
N VAL A 80 4.03 -4.18 4.80
CA VAL A 80 4.19 -3.90 6.23
C VAL A 80 3.02 -3.07 6.75
N ILE A 81 2.64 -2.02 6.02
CA ILE A 81 1.51 -1.16 6.42
C ILE A 81 0.21 -1.96 6.47
N MET A 82 -0.04 -2.79 5.47
CA MET A 82 -1.26 -3.60 5.43
C MET A 82 -1.27 -4.70 6.48
N SER A 83 -0.11 -5.22 6.84
CA SER A 83 0.00 -6.17 7.96
C SER A 83 -0.43 -5.51 9.26
N GLY A 84 0.07 -4.29 9.50
CA GLY A 84 -0.34 -3.51 10.67
C GLY A 84 -1.82 -3.19 10.65
N ALA A 85 -2.34 -2.78 9.49
CA ALA A 85 -3.76 -2.47 9.34
C ALA A 85 -4.62 -3.69 9.61
N THR A 86 -4.19 -4.88 9.15
CA THR A 86 -4.90 -6.14 9.40
C THR A 86 -5.01 -6.41 10.90
N VAL A 87 -3.89 -6.29 11.62
CA VAL A 87 -3.86 -6.51 13.06
C VAL A 87 -4.77 -5.53 13.79
N ILE A 88 -4.66 -4.24 13.46
CA ILE A 88 -5.49 -3.20 14.09
C ILE A 88 -6.97 -3.47 13.83
N THR A 89 -7.32 -3.88 12.63
CA THR A 89 -8.72 -4.15 12.27
C THR A 89 -9.28 -5.34 13.05
N VAL A 90 -8.48 -6.40 13.20
CA VAL A 90 -8.88 -7.57 14.00
C VAL A 90 -9.10 -7.18 15.45
N MET A 91 -8.22 -6.34 16.01
CA MET A 91 -8.32 -5.90 17.40
C MET A 91 -9.55 -5.03 17.65
N GLY A 92 -9.96 -4.25 16.65
CA GLY A 92 -10.98 -3.23 16.83
C GLY A 92 -12.39 -3.63 16.45
N GLY A 93 -12.60 -4.80 15.83
CA GLY A 93 -13.93 -5.16 15.37
C GLY A 93 -14.04 -6.55 14.81
N PRO A 94 -15.08 -6.81 13.99
CA PRO A 94 -15.27 -8.15 13.41
C PRO A 94 -14.08 -8.54 12.55
N ALA A 95 -13.60 -9.76 12.73
CA ALA A 95 -12.42 -10.25 12.01
C ALA A 95 -12.63 -10.23 10.49
N ALA A 96 -13.87 -10.37 10.03
CA ALA A 96 -14.17 -10.35 8.60
C ALA A 96 -13.75 -9.05 7.91
N THR A 97 -13.77 -7.91 8.64
CA THR A 97 -13.38 -6.62 8.06
C THR A 97 -11.87 -6.54 7.81
N ALA A 98 -11.08 -7.40 8.45
CA ALA A 98 -9.65 -7.46 8.23
C ALA A 98 -9.30 -8.12 6.89
N ALA A 99 -10.27 -8.75 6.21
CA ALA A 99 -10.04 -9.38 4.92
C ALA A 99 -9.58 -8.35 3.88
N VAL A 100 -10.08 -7.10 3.94
CA VAL A 100 -9.72 -6.08 2.97
C VAL A 100 -8.22 -5.74 3.03
N PRO A 101 -7.66 -5.27 4.18
CA PRO A 101 -6.24 -4.98 4.22
C PRO A 101 -5.38 -6.23 4.03
N PHE A 102 -5.87 -7.40 4.46
CA PHE A 102 -5.13 -8.64 4.28
C PHE A 102 -4.97 -8.97 2.79
N VAL A 103 -6.06 -8.92 2.02
CA VAL A 103 -6.02 -9.19 0.58
C VAL A 103 -5.17 -8.15 -0.14
N VAL A 104 -5.34 -6.88 0.21
CA VAL A 104 -4.53 -5.80 -0.38
C VAL A 104 -3.05 -6.03 -0.09
N GLY A 105 -2.72 -6.43 1.14
CA GLY A 105 -1.35 -6.77 1.51
C GLY A 105 -0.79 -7.93 0.69
N MET A 106 -1.61 -8.95 0.43
CA MET A 106 -1.19 -10.08 -0.40
C MET A 106 -0.93 -9.65 -1.84
N LEU A 107 -1.75 -8.76 -2.38
CA LEU A 107 -1.52 -8.23 -3.72
C LEU A 107 -0.22 -7.42 -3.77
N ALA A 108 0.04 -6.61 -2.73
CA ALA A 108 1.30 -5.86 -2.64
C ALA A 108 2.49 -6.82 -2.55
N ALA A 109 2.35 -7.91 -1.80
CA ALA A 109 3.40 -8.94 -1.70
C ALA A 109 3.66 -9.58 -3.06
N THR A 110 2.61 -9.80 -3.85
CA THR A 110 2.73 -10.34 -5.20
C THR A 110 3.56 -9.41 -6.09
N VAL A 111 3.33 -8.10 -5.98
CA VAL A 111 4.11 -7.12 -6.73
C VAL A 111 5.56 -7.12 -6.25
N ALA A 112 5.78 -7.12 -4.94
CA ALA A 112 7.13 -7.12 -4.38
C ALA A 112 7.93 -8.32 -4.89
N TYR A 113 7.31 -9.50 -4.87
CA TYR A 113 7.95 -10.71 -5.36
C TYR A 113 8.14 -10.68 -6.89
N GLY A 114 7.09 -10.27 -7.62
CA GLY A 114 7.11 -10.27 -9.08
C GLY A 114 8.05 -9.22 -9.67
N ARG A 115 8.34 -8.16 -8.92
CA ARG A 115 9.26 -7.11 -9.37
C ARG A 115 10.60 -7.14 -8.64
N ARG A 116 10.90 -8.24 -7.96
CA ARG A 116 12.13 -8.35 -7.16
C ARG A 116 13.42 -8.20 -7.96
N GLU A 117 13.38 -8.48 -9.24
CA GLU A 117 14.56 -8.28 -10.09
C GLU A 117 14.98 -6.81 -10.15
N GLY A 118 14.06 -5.89 -9.85
CA GLY A 118 14.39 -4.48 -9.75
C GLY A 118 15.38 -4.18 -8.65
N LEU A 119 15.46 -5.05 -7.64
CA LEU A 119 16.42 -4.89 -6.55
C LEU A 119 17.86 -5.05 -7.01
N LEU A 120 18.06 -5.71 -8.15
CA LEU A 120 19.38 -5.93 -8.72
C LEU A 120 19.80 -4.79 -9.64
N GLN A 121 18.93 -3.82 -9.87
CA GLN A 121 19.15 -2.67 -10.74
C GLN A 121 19.24 -1.39 -9.93
N SER A 122 20.14 -0.51 -10.31
CA SER A 122 20.34 0.76 -9.59
C SER A 122 19.58 1.89 -10.20
#